data_4db895e14669b40c29114728363eff60
#
_entry.id   4db895e14669b40c29114728363eff60
#
_cell.length_a   1.000
_cell.length_b   1.000
_cell.length_c   1.000
_cell.angle_alpha   90.00
_cell.angle_beta   90.00
_cell.angle_gamma   90.00
#
_symmetry.space_group_name_H-M   'P 1'
#
loop_
_entity.id
_entity.type
_entity.pdbx_description
1 polymer ?
#
loop_
_entity_poly.entity_id
_entity_poly.type
_entity_poly.pdbx_seq_one_letter_code
_entity_poly.pdbx_strand_id
1 'polypeptide(L)'
;MLTMDNVTVTFQDGQERLTALDNISFSATPGHLTFIVGESGSGKSTLLSAAAGLLTPDSGTVLIDDTPVDTRVRLEKIGMIFQQANLIGALNVRDQLLVTDHIRGVKPRKERADELLATVGLEGLGDRKMQQLSGGQRQRVGIARALMGEPSLILADEPTAALDSERSHEIVALLRNLVQERNIACGFVTHDTELISSSDEVVRVADGQVT
;
A
#
# COMPACT_ATOMS: atom_id res chain seq x y z
N MET A 1 -7.65 -3.28 -10.84
CA MET A 1 -6.63 -2.54 -11.64
C MET A 1 -6.62 -1.08 -11.18
N LEU A 2 -5.45 -0.48 -10.97
CA LEU A 2 -5.29 0.97 -10.82
C LEU A 2 -4.99 1.57 -12.21
N THR A 3 -5.66 2.67 -12.55
CA THR A 3 -5.33 3.49 -13.71
C THR A 3 -5.25 4.95 -13.28
N MET A 4 -4.12 5.59 -13.57
CA MET A 4 -3.93 7.04 -13.46
C MET A 4 -3.78 7.59 -14.87
N ASP A 5 -4.51 8.63 -15.20
CA ASP A 5 -4.50 9.25 -16.53
C ASP A 5 -4.37 10.77 -16.44
N ASN A 6 -3.24 11.29 -16.95
CA ASN A 6 -2.88 12.70 -17.00
C ASN A 6 -3.02 13.44 -15.65
N VAL A 7 -2.62 12.77 -14.56
CA VAL A 7 -2.78 13.26 -13.18
C VAL A 7 -1.74 14.33 -12.87
N THR A 8 -2.22 15.51 -12.48
CA THR A 8 -1.38 16.64 -12.04
C THR A 8 -1.77 17.04 -10.61
N VAL A 9 -0.75 17.27 -9.78
CA VAL A 9 -0.91 17.73 -8.39
C VAL A 9 0.07 18.85 -8.12
N THR A 10 -0.45 19.97 -7.60
CA THR A 10 0.36 21.12 -7.21
C THR A 10 0.10 21.50 -5.75
N PHE A 11 1.12 21.98 -5.09
CA PHE A 11 1.03 22.53 -3.75
C PHE A 11 1.39 24.03 -3.76
N GLN A 12 0.77 24.79 -2.87
CA GLN A 12 1.15 26.17 -2.59
C GLN A 12 2.25 26.17 -1.53
N ASP A 13 3.44 26.67 -1.89
CA ASP A 13 4.54 26.87 -0.96
C ASP A 13 4.83 28.39 -0.87
N GLY A 14 4.21 29.03 0.12
CA GLY A 14 4.25 30.48 0.25
C GLY A 14 3.62 31.18 -0.95
N GLN A 15 4.43 31.92 -1.74
CA GLN A 15 3.99 32.59 -2.98
C GLN A 15 4.26 31.76 -4.24
N GLU A 16 4.99 30.67 -4.14
CA GLU A 16 5.32 29.80 -5.25
C GLU A 16 4.37 28.61 -5.35
N ARG A 17 4.19 28.11 -6.57
CA ARG A 17 3.41 26.91 -6.86
C ARG A 17 4.38 25.79 -7.23
N LEU A 18 4.41 24.74 -6.40
CA LEU A 18 5.23 23.54 -6.61
C LEU A 18 4.39 22.47 -7.29
N THR A 19 4.76 22.04 -8.48
CA THR A 19 4.15 20.88 -9.14
C THR A 19 4.83 19.62 -8.64
N ALA A 20 4.09 18.83 -7.86
CA ALA A 20 4.59 17.58 -7.28
C ALA A 20 4.34 16.36 -8.19
N LEU A 21 3.27 16.40 -9.00
CA LEU A 21 3.01 15.46 -10.09
C LEU A 21 2.64 16.26 -11.33
N ASP A 22 3.27 15.93 -12.44
CA ASP A 22 3.08 16.60 -13.72
C ASP A 22 2.67 15.58 -14.78
N ASN A 23 1.38 15.57 -15.09
CA ASN A 23 0.80 14.75 -16.17
C ASN A 23 1.13 13.25 -16.07
N ILE A 24 1.03 12.68 -14.86
CA ILE A 24 1.34 11.28 -14.59
C ILE A 24 0.29 10.36 -15.21
N SER A 25 0.76 9.41 -16.01
CA SER A 25 -0.07 8.31 -16.53
C SER A 25 0.63 6.97 -16.35
N PHE A 26 0.00 6.04 -15.63
CA PHE A 26 0.43 4.65 -15.51
C PHE A 26 -0.71 3.77 -15.02
N SER A 27 -0.51 2.46 -15.06
CA SER A 27 -1.44 1.47 -14.50
C SER A 27 -0.71 0.44 -13.66
N ALA A 28 -1.40 -0.12 -12.65
CA ALA A 28 -0.96 -1.32 -11.93
C ALA A 28 -1.93 -2.45 -12.20
N THR A 29 -1.39 -3.56 -12.69
CA THR A 29 -2.16 -4.69 -13.21
C THR A 29 -2.46 -5.71 -12.10
N PRO A 30 -3.68 -6.28 -12.01
CA PRO A 30 -3.97 -7.37 -11.08
C PRO A 30 -3.04 -8.56 -11.26
N GLY A 31 -2.61 -9.15 -10.14
CA GLY A 31 -1.66 -10.28 -10.12
C GLY A 31 -0.20 -9.87 -10.24
N HIS A 32 0.10 -8.58 -10.39
CA HIS A 32 1.46 -8.07 -10.54
C HIS A 32 1.86 -7.09 -9.43
N LEU A 33 3.16 -7.12 -9.08
CA LEU A 33 3.79 -6.08 -8.28
C LEU A 33 4.32 -5.00 -9.23
N THR A 34 3.81 -3.78 -9.10
CA THR A 34 4.30 -2.60 -9.81
C THR A 34 5.17 -1.78 -8.86
N PHE A 35 6.49 -1.84 -9.05
CA PHE A 35 7.44 -1.05 -8.28
C PHE A 35 7.44 0.42 -8.76
N ILE A 36 7.29 1.34 -7.83
CA ILE A 36 7.36 2.79 -8.07
C ILE A 36 8.67 3.27 -7.44
N VAL A 37 9.65 3.57 -8.31
CA VAL A 37 11.01 3.92 -7.89
C VAL A 37 11.36 5.35 -8.29
N GLY A 38 12.31 5.96 -7.58
CA GLY A 38 12.80 7.31 -7.84
C GLY A 38 13.50 7.89 -6.62
N GLU A 39 14.16 9.02 -6.79
CA GLU A 39 14.87 9.70 -5.71
C GLU A 39 13.94 10.23 -4.63
N SER A 40 14.48 10.58 -3.46
CA SER A 40 13.71 11.29 -2.42
C SER A 40 13.24 12.64 -2.97
N GLY A 41 11.97 12.97 -2.74
CA GLY A 41 11.38 14.21 -3.27
C GLY A 41 10.85 14.13 -4.71
N SER A 42 11.00 13.00 -5.43
CA SER A 42 10.53 12.87 -6.82
C SER A 42 9.00 12.84 -7.01
N GLY A 43 8.20 12.83 -5.93
CA GLY A 43 6.74 12.81 -5.99
C GLY A 43 6.08 11.47 -5.66
N LYS A 44 6.83 10.40 -5.32
CA LYS A 44 6.27 9.05 -5.07
C LYS A 44 5.18 9.00 -4.00
N SER A 45 5.38 9.65 -2.85
CA SER A 45 4.38 9.66 -1.77
C SER A 45 3.14 10.48 -2.16
N THR A 46 3.32 11.54 -2.96
CA THR A 46 2.20 12.31 -3.54
C THR A 46 1.41 11.44 -4.53
N LEU A 47 2.12 10.69 -5.39
CA LEU A 47 1.52 9.76 -6.34
C LEU A 47 0.71 8.69 -5.60
N LEU A 48 1.29 8.09 -4.55
CA LEU A 48 0.59 7.08 -3.74
C LEU A 48 -0.65 7.68 -3.04
N SER A 49 -0.55 8.92 -2.54
CA SER A 49 -1.66 9.63 -1.90
C SER A 49 -2.79 9.95 -2.89
N ALA A 50 -2.45 10.34 -4.11
CA ALA A 50 -3.42 10.54 -5.18
C ALA A 50 -4.07 9.21 -5.59
N ALA A 51 -3.28 8.14 -5.80
CA ALA A 51 -3.77 6.80 -6.11
C ALA A 51 -4.70 6.24 -5.02
N ALA A 52 -4.42 6.57 -3.75
CA ALA A 52 -5.26 6.18 -2.61
C ALA A 52 -6.52 7.04 -2.45
N GLY A 53 -6.71 8.11 -3.23
CA GLY A 53 -7.79 9.08 -3.02
C GLY A 53 -7.70 9.81 -1.69
N LEU A 54 -6.49 9.94 -1.13
CA LEU A 54 -6.20 10.78 0.04
C LEU A 54 -5.93 12.22 -0.36
N LEU A 55 -5.56 12.41 -1.62
CA LEU A 55 -5.31 13.69 -2.24
C LEU A 55 -6.10 13.77 -3.55
N THR A 56 -6.86 14.85 -3.74
CA THR A 56 -7.59 15.09 -4.99
C THR A 56 -6.64 15.77 -5.98
N PRO A 57 -6.43 15.22 -7.18
CA PRO A 57 -5.64 15.85 -8.22
C PRO A 57 -6.26 17.19 -8.70
N ASP A 58 -5.42 18.11 -9.15
CA ASP A 58 -5.87 19.35 -9.82
C ASP A 58 -6.45 19.06 -11.21
N SER A 59 -5.90 18.04 -11.89
CA SER A 59 -6.40 17.55 -13.19
C SER A 59 -6.09 16.06 -13.37
N GLY A 60 -6.69 15.45 -14.39
CA GLY A 60 -6.58 14.03 -14.67
C GLY A 60 -7.55 13.17 -13.88
N THR A 61 -7.44 11.86 -14.00
CA THR A 61 -8.33 10.90 -13.35
C THR A 61 -7.57 9.76 -12.69
N VAL A 62 -8.11 9.29 -11.56
CA VAL A 62 -7.63 8.09 -10.87
C VAL A 62 -8.80 7.12 -10.76
N LEU A 63 -8.63 5.93 -11.34
CA LEU A 63 -9.66 4.89 -11.37
C LEU A 63 -9.15 3.60 -10.69
N ILE A 64 -10.04 2.95 -9.95
CA ILE A 64 -9.83 1.57 -9.46
C ILE A 64 -10.96 0.71 -10.00
N ASP A 65 -10.60 -0.29 -10.82
CA ASP A 65 -11.56 -1.14 -11.54
C ASP A 65 -12.59 -0.28 -12.28
N ASP A 66 -12.12 0.68 -13.09
CA ASP A 66 -12.90 1.63 -13.87
C ASP A 66 -13.83 2.55 -13.07
N THR A 67 -13.67 2.57 -11.74
CA THR A 67 -14.45 3.43 -10.84
C THR A 67 -13.59 4.58 -10.32
N PRO A 68 -14.02 5.85 -10.45
CA PRO A 68 -13.31 6.99 -9.87
C PRO A 68 -13.09 6.82 -8.36
N VAL A 69 -11.88 7.15 -7.91
CA VAL A 69 -11.50 7.00 -6.50
C VAL A 69 -12.17 8.07 -5.66
N ASP A 70 -12.98 7.64 -4.70
CA ASP A 70 -13.57 8.44 -3.65
C ASP A 70 -13.35 7.79 -2.27
N THR A 71 -13.93 8.36 -1.23
CA THR A 71 -13.83 7.81 0.14
C THR A 71 -14.41 6.39 0.23
N ARG A 72 -15.48 6.09 -0.49
CA ARG A 72 -16.12 4.77 -0.48
C ARG A 72 -15.25 3.74 -1.19
N VAL A 73 -14.80 4.05 -2.41
CA VAL A 73 -13.89 3.19 -3.19
C VAL A 73 -12.61 2.92 -2.40
N ARG A 74 -12.03 3.94 -1.75
CA ARG A 74 -10.86 3.78 -0.88
C ARG A 74 -11.11 2.77 0.24
N LEU A 75 -12.20 2.90 0.98
CA LEU A 75 -12.52 2.00 2.10
C LEU A 75 -12.84 0.57 1.64
N GLU A 76 -13.47 0.41 0.48
CA GLU A 76 -13.90 -0.88 -0.03
C GLU A 76 -12.81 -1.62 -0.80
N LYS A 77 -11.97 -0.90 -1.58
CA LYS A 77 -11.10 -1.50 -2.59
C LYS A 77 -9.60 -1.33 -2.35
N ILE A 78 -9.18 -0.47 -1.42
CA ILE A 78 -7.75 -0.20 -1.19
C ILE A 78 -7.28 -0.73 0.15
N GLY A 79 -6.18 -1.49 0.14
CA GLY A 79 -5.39 -1.83 1.31
C GLY A 79 -4.11 -1.00 1.35
N MET A 80 -3.88 -0.27 2.45
CA MET A 80 -2.67 0.53 2.63
C MET A 80 -1.66 -0.17 3.52
N ILE A 81 -0.40 -0.23 3.07
CA ILE A 81 0.76 -0.69 3.86
C ILE A 81 1.72 0.50 3.96
N PHE A 82 2.06 0.88 5.19
CA PHE A 82 2.92 2.04 5.45
C PHE A 82 4.33 1.61 5.83
N GLN A 83 5.29 2.50 5.66
CA GLN A 83 6.69 2.34 6.09
C GLN A 83 6.76 1.96 7.57
N GLN A 84 6.07 2.68 8.43
CA GLN A 84 5.76 2.23 9.78
C GLN A 84 4.37 1.60 9.78
N ALA A 85 4.22 0.41 10.35
CA ALA A 85 2.96 -0.33 10.27
C ALA A 85 1.75 0.39 10.89
N ASN A 86 1.98 1.53 11.56
CA ASN A 86 0.96 2.41 12.17
C ASN A 86 -0.09 1.61 12.96
N LEU A 87 0.41 0.76 13.88
CA LEU A 87 -0.42 -0.10 14.71
C LEU A 87 -0.88 0.64 15.97
N ILE A 88 -2.12 0.41 16.37
CA ILE A 88 -2.72 1.02 17.55
C ILE A 88 -2.20 0.30 18.80
N GLY A 89 -1.38 0.95 19.62
CA GLY A 89 -0.67 0.32 20.73
C GLY A 89 -1.57 -0.31 21.81
N ALA A 90 -2.81 0.14 21.94
CA ALA A 90 -3.79 -0.40 22.89
C ALA A 90 -4.41 -1.74 22.43
N LEU A 91 -4.41 -2.03 21.13
CA LEU A 91 -5.02 -3.24 20.56
C LEU A 91 -4.05 -4.42 20.59
N ASN A 92 -4.59 -5.63 20.60
CA ASN A 92 -3.85 -6.86 20.32
C ASN A 92 -3.71 -7.07 18.80
N VAL A 93 -2.98 -8.11 18.39
CA VAL A 93 -2.69 -8.41 16.98
C VAL A 93 -3.98 -8.65 16.16
N ARG A 94 -4.91 -9.46 16.68
CA ARG A 94 -6.17 -9.73 16.00
C ARG A 94 -7.02 -8.47 15.87
N ASP A 95 -7.10 -7.67 16.92
CA ASP A 95 -7.91 -6.46 16.95
C ASP A 95 -7.37 -5.39 15.99
N GLN A 96 -6.05 -5.40 15.66
CA GLN A 96 -5.50 -4.55 14.58
C GLN A 96 -6.17 -4.81 13.23
N LEU A 97 -6.54 -6.06 12.94
CA LEU A 97 -7.22 -6.42 11.71
C LEU A 97 -8.71 -6.07 11.81
N LEU A 98 -9.34 -6.40 12.93
CA LEU A 98 -10.77 -6.18 13.15
C LEU A 98 -11.17 -4.70 13.15
N VAL A 99 -10.24 -3.78 13.41
CA VAL A 99 -10.51 -2.33 13.29
C VAL A 99 -10.91 -1.96 11.85
N THR A 100 -10.42 -2.68 10.84
CA THR A 100 -10.83 -2.47 9.44
C THR A 100 -12.32 -2.75 9.24
N ASP A 101 -12.82 -3.83 9.82
CA ASP A 101 -14.25 -4.17 9.79
C ASP A 101 -15.08 -3.10 10.51
N HIS A 102 -14.59 -2.61 11.65
CA HIS A 102 -15.25 -1.55 12.40
C HIS A 102 -15.37 -0.25 11.59
N ILE A 103 -14.28 0.17 10.94
CA ILE A 103 -14.26 1.37 10.09
C ILE A 103 -15.23 1.22 8.90
N ARG A 104 -15.36 0.01 8.34
CA ARG A 104 -16.26 -0.29 7.23
C ARG A 104 -17.72 -0.52 7.66
N GLY A 105 -18.00 -0.48 8.98
CA GLY A 105 -19.34 -0.71 9.52
C GLY A 105 -19.85 -2.15 9.35
N VAL A 106 -18.95 -3.14 9.19
CA VAL A 106 -19.32 -4.55 9.08
C VAL A 106 -19.04 -5.29 10.40
N LYS A 107 -19.70 -6.45 10.56
CA LYS A 107 -19.48 -7.28 11.76
C LYS A 107 -18.04 -7.80 11.81
N PRO A 108 -17.39 -7.84 13.00
CA PRO A 108 -16.04 -8.36 13.17
C PRO A 108 -15.91 -9.80 12.67
N ARG A 109 -15.00 -10.03 11.72
CA ARG A 109 -14.73 -11.34 11.08
C ARG A 109 -13.48 -11.97 11.70
N LYS A 110 -13.63 -12.53 12.91
CA LYS A 110 -12.50 -13.07 13.69
C LYS A 110 -11.78 -14.23 12.98
N GLU A 111 -12.53 -15.16 12.41
CA GLU A 111 -12.00 -16.31 11.68
C GLU A 111 -11.12 -15.83 10.50
N ARG A 112 -11.60 -14.84 9.74
CA ARG A 112 -10.83 -14.22 8.66
C ARG A 112 -9.56 -13.54 9.17
N ALA A 113 -9.63 -12.85 10.30
CA ALA A 113 -8.44 -12.23 10.90
C ALA A 113 -7.39 -13.29 11.26
N ASP A 114 -7.79 -14.42 11.84
CA ASP A 114 -6.89 -15.51 12.19
C ASP A 114 -6.31 -16.21 10.94
N GLU A 115 -7.12 -16.43 9.89
CA GLU A 115 -6.66 -16.93 8.60
C GLU A 115 -5.60 -16.00 7.96
N LEU A 116 -5.83 -14.69 7.98
CA LEU A 116 -4.87 -13.71 7.45
C LEU A 116 -3.59 -13.66 8.28
N LEU A 117 -3.68 -13.79 9.62
CA LEU A 117 -2.51 -13.89 10.47
C LEU A 117 -1.70 -15.17 10.16
N ALA A 118 -2.34 -16.30 9.94
CA ALA A 118 -1.67 -17.53 9.50
C ALA A 118 -1.00 -17.34 8.13
N THR A 119 -1.69 -16.70 7.16
CA THR A 119 -1.17 -16.40 5.82
C THR A 119 0.14 -15.59 5.86
N VAL A 120 0.27 -14.66 6.81
CA VAL A 120 1.49 -13.86 6.96
C VAL A 120 2.51 -14.47 7.94
N GLY A 121 2.31 -15.72 8.37
CA GLY A 121 3.22 -16.43 9.28
C GLY A 121 3.14 -15.97 10.75
N LEU A 122 1.97 -15.51 11.19
CA LEU A 122 1.69 -15.07 12.56
C LEU A 122 0.60 -15.90 13.23
N GLU A 123 0.45 -17.17 12.84
CA GLU A 123 -0.50 -18.10 13.45
C GLU A 123 -0.32 -18.18 14.97
N GLY A 124 -1.42 -18.17 15.71
CA GLY A 124 -1.42 -18.25 17.18
C GLY A 124 -0.98 -16.96 17.90
N LEU A 125 -0.61 -15.89 17.17
CA LEU A 125 -0.17 -14.63 17.79
C LEU A 125 -1.30 -13.59 17.96
N GLY A 126 -2.55 -13.94 17.66
CA GLY A 126 -3.68 -13.01 17.62
C GLY A 126 -3.91 -12.22 18.92
N ASP A 127 -3.64 -12.83 20.08
CA ASP A 127 -3.88 -12.22 21.41
C ASP A 127 -2.65 -11.45 21.96
N ARG A 128 -1.50 -11.47 21.25
CA ARG A 128 -0.30 -10.74 21.65
C ARG A 128 -0.47 -9.22 21.53
N LYS A 129 0.23 -8.50 22.40
CA LYS A 129 0.34 -7.04 22.32
C LYS A 129 1.46 -6.62 21.35
N MET A 130 1.34 -5.42 20.79
CA MET A 130 2.29 -4.90 19.78
C MET A 130 3.74 -4.84 20.30
N GLN A 131 3.95 -4.58 21.59
CA GLN A 131 5.27 -4.51 22.21
C GLN A 131 6.00 -5.86 22.25
N GLN A 132 5.27 -6.96 22.12
CA GLN A 132 5.79 -8.34 22.14
C GLN A 132 6.25 -8.81 20.75
N LEU A 133 6.07 -7.99 19.71
CA LEU A 133 6.39 -8.32 18.33
C LEU A 133 7.71 -7.69 17.88
N SER A 134 8.45 -8.41 17.04
CA SER A 134 9.59 -7.83 16.29
C SER A 134 9.11 -6.81 15.25
N GLY A 135 10.05 -6.01 14.68
CA GLY A 135 9.75 -5.06 13.61
C GLY A 135 9.12 -5.74 12.40
N GLY A 136 9.70 -6.85 11.93
CA GLY A 136 9.16 -7.64 10.81
C GLY A 136 7.78 -8.24 11.12
N GLN A 137 7.55 -8.72 12.35
CA GLN A 137 6.22 -9.20 12.75
C GLN A 137 5.18 -8.08 12.74
N ARG A 138 5.53 -6.88 13.22
CA ARG A 138 4.63 -5.71 13.14
C ARG A 138 4.31 -5.35 11.69
N GLN A 139 5.29 -5.43 10.79
CA GLN A 139 5.05 -5.19 9.37
C GLN A 139 4.10 -6.23 8.75
N ARG A 140 4.28 -7.52 9.11
CA ARG A 140 3.35 -8.60 8.68
C ARG A 140 1.92 -8.39 9.21
N VAL A 141 1.75 -7.86 10.43
CA VAL A 141 0.42 -7.43 10.93
C VAL A 141 -0.17 -6.33 10.06
N GLY A 142 0.64 -5.33 9.65
CA GLY A 142 0.23 -4.27 8.73
C GLY A 142 -0.25 -4.81 7.38
N ILE A 143 0.44 -5.81 6.83
CA ILE A 143 0.07 -6.50 5.58
C ILE A 143 -1.26 -7.24 5.76
N ALA A 144 -1.40 -8.04 6.84
CA ALA A 144 -2.64 -8.76 7.12
C ALA A 144 -3.84 -7.80 7.29
N ARG A 145 -3.62 -6.67 7.98
CA ARG A 145 -4.64 -5.63 8.13
C ARG A 145 -5.06 -5.02 6.79
N ALA A 146 -4.13 -4.77 5.89
CA ALA A 146 -4.42 -4.25 4.56
C ALA A 146 -5.30 -5.22 3.74
N LEU A 147 -5.13 -6.52 3.94
CA LEU A 147 -5.91 -7.58 3.28
C LEU A 147 -7.30 -7.83 3.90
N MET A 148 -7.55 -7.33 5.11
CA MET A 148 -8.79 -7.61 5.85
C MET A 148 -10.03 -7.15 5.10
N GLY A 149 -9.93 -6.03 4.37
CA GLY A 149 -10.98 -5.44 3.56
C GLY A 149 -11.26 -6.13 2.23
N GLU A 150 -10.53 -7.18 1.86
CA GLU A 150 -10.61 -7.81 0.51
C GLU A 150 -10.33 -6.80 -0.61
N PRO A 151 -9.21 -6.08 -0.54
CA PRO A 151 -8.93 -5.04 -1.52
C PRO A 151 -8.67 -5.61 -2.91
N SER A 152 -8.99 -4.86 -3.95
CA SER A 152 -8.52 -5.12 -5.32
C SER A 152 -7.20 -4.40 -5.64
N LEU A 153 -6.80 -3.46 -4.78
CA LEU A 153 -5.54 -2.73 -4.87
C LEU A 153 -4.83 -2.66 -3.51
N ILE A 154 -3.56 -3.00 -3.48
CA ILE A 154 -2.65 -2.70 -2.37
C ILE A 154 -1.73 -1.55 -2.77
N LEU A 155 -1.59 -0.56 -1.89
CA LEU A 155 -0.62 0.52 -2.02
C LEU A 155 0.34 0.44 -0.84
N ALA A 156 1.61 0.20 -1.13
CA ALA A 156 2.67 0.02 -0.13
C ALA A 156 3.69 1.16 -0.23
N ASP A 157 3.79 1.95 0.83
CA ASP A 157 4.71 3.07 0.94
C ASP A 157 5.95 2.66 1.74
N GLU A 158 7.04 2.35 1.04
CA GLU A 158 8.32 1.93 1.61
C GLU A 158 8.20 0.88 2.73
N PRO A 159 7.46 -0.22 2.53
CA PRO A 159 7.10 -1.12 3.63
C PRO A 159 8.27 -1.92 4.22
N THR A 160 9.44 -1.83 3.60
CA THR A 160 10.67 -2.53 3.99
C THR A 160 11.76 -1.61 4.53
N ALA A 161 11.60 -0.28 4.49
CA ALA A 161 12.65 0.68 4.83
C ALA A 161 13.19 0.58 6.28
N ALA A 162 12.43 0.00 7.21
CA ALA A 162 12.85 -0.22 8.60
C ALA A 162 13.36 -1.65 8.88
N LEU A 163 13.58 -2.46 7.83
CA LEU A 163 14.00 -3.86 7.93
C LEU A 163 15.43 -4.03 7.39
N ASP A 164 16.09 -5.10 7.82
CA ASP A 164 17.32 -5.58 7.18
C ASP A 164 17.02 -6.21 5.80
N SER A 165 18.06 -6.42 4.99
CA SER A 165 17.92 -6.92 3.62
C SER A 165 17.21 -8.27 3.55
N GLU A 166 17.53 -9.23 4.43
CA GLU A 166 16.91 -10.56 4.44
C GLU A 166 15.40 -10.47 4.68
N ARG A 167 14.99 -9.70 5.70
CA ARG A 167 13.56 -9.49 6.01
C ARG A 167 12.84 -8.68 4.95
N SER A 168 13.54 -7.76 4.28
CA SER A 168 12.99 -7.01 3.15
C SER A 168 12.61 -7.94 2.01
N HIS A 169 13.51 -8.85 1.63
CA HIS A 169 13.24 -9.87 0.61
C HIS A 169 12.08 -10.81 1.02
N GLU A 170 12.00 -11.22 2.30
CA GLU A 170 10.87 -12.01 2.79
C GLU A 170 9.52 -11.29 2.66
N ILE A 171 9.46 -10.00 2.99
CA ILE A 171 8.24 -9.20 2.88
C ILE A 171 7.83 -9.02 1.42
N VAL A 172 8.77 -8.75 0.52
CA VAL A 172 8.49 -8.62 -0.91
C VAL A 172 8.03 -9.94 -1.49
N ALA A 173 8.68 -11.08 -1.16
CA ALA A 173 8.26 -12.40 -1.60
C ALA A 173 6.84 -12.75 -1.11
N LEU A 174 6.53 -12.44 0.16
CA LEU A 174 5.20 -12.61 0.73
C LEU A 174 4.15 -11.79 -0.05
N LEU A 175 4.42 -10.50 -0.30
CA LEU A 175 3.50 -9.64 -1.05
C LEU A 175 3.33 -10.11 -2.49
N ARG A 176 4.42 -10.54 -3.17
CA ARG A 176 4.36 -11.06 -4.54
C ARG A 176 3.45 -12.28 -4.63
N ASN A 177 3.60 -13.24 -3.73
CA ASN A 177 2.75 -14.43 -3.66
C ASN A 177 1.27 -14.05 -3.41
N LEU A 178 1.00 -13.19 -2.43
CA LEU A 178 -0.36 -12.75 -2.10
C LEU A 178 -1.05 -12.02 -3.27
N VAL A 179 -0.31 -11.15 -3.95
CA VAL A 179 -0.78 -10.39 -5.11
C VAL A 179 -1.17 -11.34 -6.25
N GLN A 180 -0.29 -12.31 -6.54
CA GLN A 180 -0.52 -13.29 -7.60
C GLN A 180 -1.67 -14.26 -7.26
N GLU A 181 -1.66 -14.85 -6.06
CA GLU A 181 -2.68 -15.83 -5.64
C GLU A 181 -4.08 -15.22 -5.55
N ARG A 182 -4.18 -13.97 -5.12
CA ARG A 182 -5.46 -13.28 -4.92
C ARG A 182 -5.87 -12.40 -6.09
N ASN A 183 -5.05 -12.32 -7.14
CA ASN A 183 -5.25 -11.47 -8.30
C ASN A 183 -5.50 -9.99 -7.93
N ILE A 184 -4.69 -9.45 -7.00
CA ILE A 184 -4.74 -8.08 -6.52
C ILE A 184 -3.72 -7.25 -7.30
N ALA A 185 -4.02 -6.00 -7.65
CA ALA A 185 -3.01 -5.05 -8.13
C ALA A 185 -2.19 -4.52 -6.93
N CYS A 186 -0.89 -4.28 -7.13
CA CYS A 186 -0.07 -3.72 -6.05
C CYS A 186 0.89 -2.64 -6.58
N GLY A 187 0.75 -1.41 -6.06
CA GLY A 187 1.75 -0.35 -6.20
C GLY A 187 2.70 -0.36 -5.00
N PHE A 188 3.99 -0.60 -5.23
CA PHE A 188 5.02 -0.73 -4.20
C PHE A 188 6.07 0.37 -4.37
N VAL A 189 6.04 1.37 -3.51
CA VAL A 189 7.06 2.43 -3.48
C VAL A 189 8.30 1.93 -2.75
N THR A 190 9.46 2.08 -3.37
CA THR A 190 10.76 1.81 -2.74
C THR A 190 11.88 2.62 -3.41
N HIS A 191 12.95 2.87 -2.67
CA HIS A 191 14.23 3.34 -3.20
C HIS A 191 15.24 2.18 -3.37
N ASP A 192 14.92 0.99 -2.85
CA ASP A 192 15.77 -0.21 -2.93
C ASP A 192 15.44 -1.01 -4.20
N THR A 193 16.29 -0.88 -5.21
CA THR A 193 16.13 -1.56 -6.50
C THR A 193 16.57 -3.03 -6.48
N GLU A 194 17.27 -3.49 -5.42
CA GLU A 194 17.68 -4.89 -5.28
C GLU A 194 16.48 -5.82 -5.01
N LEU A 195 15.37 -5.26 -4.55
CA LEU A 195 14.13 -6.00 -4.30
C LEU A 195 13.34 -6.33 -5.58
N ILE A 196 13.68 -5.70 -6.71
CA ILE A 196 12.95 -5.81 -7.98
C ILE A 196 13.40 -7.07 -8.72
N SER A 197 12.44 -7.88 -9.14
CA SER A 197 12.65 -9.04 -10.00
C SER A 197 12.38 -8.69 -11.46
N SER A 198 12.93 -9.46 -12.39
CA SER A 198 12.65 -9.31 -13.83
C SER A 198 11.20 -9.58 -14.23
N SER A 199 10.40 -10.16 -13.35
CA SER A 199 8.96 -10.39 -13.52
C SER A 199 8.09 -9.24 -13.03
N ASP A 200 8.67 -8.25 -12.35
CA ASP A 200 7.92 -7.14 -11.77
C ASP A 200 7.78 -5.99 -12.78
N GLU A 201 6.68 -5.26 -12.69
CA GLU A 201 6.50 -4.01 -13.42
C GLU A 201 7.26 -2.88 -12.70
N VAL A 202 7.85 -1.94 -13.44
CA VAL A 202 8.61 -0.83 -12.86
C VAL A 202 8.17 0.50 -13.46
N VAL A 203 7.77 1.41 -12.60
CA VAL A 203 7.45 2.80 -12.91
C VAL A 203 8.52 3.69 -12.27
N ARG A 204 9.25 4.45 -13.07
CA ARG A 204 10.24 5.40 -12.57
C ARG A 204 9.62 6.77 -12.46
N VAL A 205 9.79 7.40 -11.30
CA VAL A 205 9.29 8.75 -11.05
C VAL A 205 10.49 9.68 -10.82
N ALA A 206 10.62 10.71 -11.64
CA ALA A 206 11.64 11.74 -11.54
C ALA A 206 10.98 13.11 -11.72
N ASP A 207 11.24 14.04 -10.82
CA ASP A 207 10.74 15.44 -10.89
C ASP A 207 9.23 15.53 -11.16
N GLY A 208 8.46 14.65 -10.53
CA GLY A 208 6.99 14.60 -10.68
C GLY A 208 6.50 14.00 -11.99
N GLN A 209 7.35 13.38 -12.81
CA GLN A 209 6.99 12.74 -14.08
C GLN A 209 7.32 11.25 -14.08
N VAL A 210 6.63 10.45 -14.89
CA VAL A 210 6.95 9.04 -15.19
C VAL A 210 7.89 8.98 -16.38
N THR A 211 9.00 8.22 -16.21
CA THR A 211 10.08 8.08 -17.22
C THR A 211 10.35 6.61 -17.55
#